data_4521d9d53a69fc44bb2dbf15a5bfb0b8
#
_entry.id   4521d9d53a69fc44bb2dbf15a5bfb0b8
#
_cell.length_a   1.000
_cell.length_b   1.000
_cell.length_c   1.000
_cell.angle_alpha   90.00
_cell.angle_beta   90.00
_cell.angle_gamma   90.00
#
_symmetry.space_group_name_H-M   'P 1'
#
loop_
_entity.id
_entity.type
_entity.pdbx_description
1 polymer ?
#
loop_
_entity_poly.entity_id
_entity_poly.type
_entity_poly.pdbx_seq_one_letter_code
_entity_poly.pdbx_strand_id
1 'polypeptide(L)'
;MNYNQIFDYARELDTILILNGGEGQIDRTFFYLTQAESGIFEGSALIVSQDGLKIITSELEEESARSTGLEVIIARGRDDFDRIIKTSLENVNSVGINYSALSLSMYKNLLKIIPDKEFIDVSNSILESRKKKDDGELYKLKQAAKIGSEIYEEVIQSIKEGMTEYELASKMVYEMMNAGASGPSFSTIVGFGPSSAIPHYSPSDRKLKKGDFVLTDYGALYKGYCSDITRTAVFGRADDRQKEMYRIVKEAQEKSMKTIREDVNGKDVDDVARKVIDSTQYKGRFIHSLGHGLGLDVHDHPALAKNYDFTLKDRMVVTVEPGIYVPKYGGVRIEDDVIVRRDGFEKITSGPSDLLEIS
;
A
#
# COMPACT_ATOMS: atom_id res chain seq x y z
N MET A 1 3.21 -2.55 -19.34
CA MET A 1 1.85 -2.24 -18.81
C MET A 1 0.88 -2.03 -19.96
N ASN A 2 -0.33 -2.54 -19.84
CA ASN A 2 -1.40 -2.28 -20.80
C ASN A 2 -2.35 -1.20 -20.24
N TYR A 3 -2.06 0.08 -20.50
CA TYR A 3 -2.88 1.21 -20.05
C TYR A 3 -4.31 1.19 -20.59
N ASN A 4 -4.55 0.45 -21.67
CA ASN A 4 -5.89 0.28 -22.23
C ASN A 4 -6.84 -0.49 -21.31
N GLN A 5 -6.32 -1.22 -20.29
CA GLN A 5 -7.18 -1.92 -19.33
C GLN A 5 -8.15 -0.99 -18.59
N ILE A 6 -7.83 0.31 -18.42
CA ILE A 6 -8.77 1.25 -17.80
C ILE A 6 -10.01 1.40 -18.69
N PHE A 7 -9.85 1.40 -20.01
CA PHE A 7 -10.97 1.51 -20.96
C PHE A 7 -11.82 0.23 -21.02
N ASP A 8 -11.30 -0.94 -20.61
CA ASP A 8 -12.12 -2.16 -20.49
C ASP A 8 -13.29 -1.98 -19.51
N TYR A 9 -13.12 -1.08 -18.54
CA TYR A 9 -14.11 -0.73 -17.50
C TYR A 9 -14.80 0.63 -17.75
N ALA A 10 -14.36 1.41 -18.75
CA ALA A 10 -14.90 2.71 -19.15
C ALA A 10 -15.08 2.77 -20.67
N ARG A 11 -15.84 1.83 -21.22
CA ARG A 11 -15.95 1.57 -22.66
C ARG A 11 -16.59 2.70 -23.48
N GLU A 12 -17.33 3.59 -22.82
CA GLU A 12 -17.96 4.76 -23.43
C GLU A 12 -17.01 5.94 -23.62
N LEU A 13 -15.75 5.82 -23.15
CA LEU A 13 -14.77 6.89 -23.18
C LEU A 13 -13.61 6.57 -24.11
N ASP A 14 -13.16 7.61 -24.83
CA ASP A 14 -11.95 7.58 -25.64
C ASP A 14 -10.78 8.31 -24.97
N THR A 15 -11.05 9.12 -23.94
CA THR A 15 -10.05 9.97 -23.30
C THR A 15 -10.28 10.09 -21.80
N ILE A 16 -9.20 9.94 -21.04
CA ILE A 16 -9.15 10.15 -19.60
C ILE A 16 -8.09 11.21 -19.29
N LEU A 17 -8.40 12.11 -18.38
CA LEU A 17 -7.49 13.15 -17.90
C LEU A 17 -7.16 12.87 -16.42
N ILE A 18 -5.90 12.60 -16.12
CA ILE A 18 -5.37 12.50 -14.77
C ILE A 18 -4.70 13.83 -14.42
N LEU A 19 -5.04 14.40 -13.28
CA LEU A 19 -4.54 15.69 -12.81
C LEU A 19 -3.85 15.59 -11.47
N ASN A 20 -2.64 16.10 -11.40
CA ASN A 20 -1.93 16.28 -10.15
C ASN A 20 -2.10 17.72 -9.63
N GLY A 21 -2.36 17.86 -8.34
CA GLY A 21 -2.34 19.14 -7.63
C GLY A 21 -0.97 19.47 -7.07
N GLY A 22 -0.92 20.08 -5.88
CA GLY A 22 0.32 20.24 -5.11
C GLY A 22 0.73 18.95 -4.39
N GLU A 23 1.81 18.99 -3.59
CA GLU A 23 2.47 17.84 -2.98
C GLU A 23 1.53 16.83 -2.30
N GLY A 24 0.48 17.28 -1.63
CA GLY A 24 -0.52 16.41 -0.99
C GLY A 24 -1.66 15.95 -1.90
N GLN A 25 -1.62 16.21 -3.20
CA GLN A 25 -2.73 15.97 -4.15
C GLN A 25 -2.22 15.34 -5.45
N ILE A 26 -1.34 14.34 -5.31
CA ILE A 26 -0.79 13.59 -6.44
C ILE A 26 -1.64 12.35 -6.67
N ASP A 27 -2.19 12.20 -7.86
CA ASP A 27 -2.90 10.99 -8.26
C ASP A 27 -1.90 9.88 -8.60
N ARG A 28 -1.88 8.81 -7.81
CA ARG A 28 -0.99 7.66 -8.03
C ARG A 28 -1.20 7.00 -9.40
N THR A 29 -2.36 7.20 -10.02
CA THR A 29 -2.64 6.74 -11.39
C THR A 29 -1.69 7.34 -12.40
N PHE A 30 -1.19 8.56 -12.16
CA PHE A 30 -0.16 9.18 -13.00
C PHE A 30 1.08 8.28 -13.07
N PHE A 31 1.62 7.87 -11.92
CA PHE A 31 2.80 6.98 -11.85
C PHE A 31 2.48 5.56 -12.33
N TYR A 32 1.27 5.07 -12.06
CA TYR A 32 0.81 3.78 -12.57
C TYR A 32 0.91 3.71 -14.09
N LEU A 33 0.47 4.75 -14.77
CA LEU A 33 0.40 4.79 -16.23
C LEU A 33 1.72 5.19 -16.88
N THR A 34 2.41 6.19 -16.36
CA THR A 34 3.66 6.69 -16.92
C THR A 34 4.87 5.83 -16.59
N GLN A 35 4.81 5.06 -15.51
CA GLN A 35 5.95 4.31 -14.93
C GLN A 35 7.15 5.21 -14.60
N ALA A 36 6.91 6.51 -14.35
CA ALA A 36 7.96 7.43 -13.94
C ALA A 36 8.60 6.97 -12.62
N GLU A 37 9.93 6.84 -12.62
CA GLU A 37 10.70 6.41 -11.44
C GLU A 37 11.26 7.59 -10.64
N SER A 38 11.18 8.80 -11.19
CA SER A 38 11.63 10.06 -10.58
C SER A 38 10.65 11.19 -10.90
N GLY A 39 10.77 12.31 -10.19
CA GLY A 39 9.89 13.47 -10.33
C GLY A 39 8.73 13.45 -9.33
N ILE A 40 8.24 14.64 -9.01
CA ILE A 40 7.08 14.84 -8.13
C ILE A 40 5.81 15.06 -8.95
N PHE A 41 5.97 15.70 -10.12
CA PHE A 41 4.90 16.00 -11.06
C PHE A 41 3.76 16.84 -10.50
N GLU A 42 4.08 17.77 -9.57
CA GLU A 42 3.10 18.75 -9.09
C GLU A 42 2.54 19.58 -10.23
N GLY A 43 1.23 19.80 -10.20
CA GLY A 43 0.54 20.59 -11.20
C GLY A 43 0.61 20.04 -12.63
N SER A 44 1.02 18.78 -12.78
CA SER A 44 1.10 18.09 -14.07
C SER A 44 -0.23 17.43 -14.43
N ALA A 45 -0.38 17.08 -15.70
CA ALA A 45 -1.50 16.30 -16.21
C ALA A 45 -1.02 15.16 -17.10
N LEU A 46 -1.82 14.09 -17.15
CA LEU A 46 -1.65 13.01 -18.11
C LEU A 46 -2.94 12.85 -18.91
N ILE A 47 -2.84 12.97 -20.21
CA ILE A 47 -3.92 12.60 -21.13
C ILE A 47 -3.69 11.16 -21.54
N VAL A 48 -4.71 10.34 -21.32
CA VAL A 48 -4.74 8.92 -21.66
C VAL A 48 -5.77 8.74 -22.76
N SER A 49 -5.36 8.23 -23.90
CA SER A 49 -6.25 7.89 -25.00
C SER A 49 -5.90 6.51 -25.56
N GLN A 50 -6.74 5.96 -26.42
CA GLN A 50 -6.44 4.69 -27.10
C GLN A 50 -5.18 4.79 -27.99
N ASP A 51 -4.84 6.00 -28.46
CA ASP A 51 -3.69 6.25 -29.32
C ASP A 51 -2.37 6.42 -28.54
N GLY A 52 -2.43 6.63 -27.21
CA GLY A 52 -1.24 6.79 -26.39
C GLY A 52 -1.42 7.65 -25.14
N LEU A 53 -0.28 7.91 -24.51
CA LEU A 53 -0.15 8.70 -23.29
C LEU A 53 0.61 9.98 -23.58
N LYS A 54 0.11 11.11 -23.05
CA LYS A 54 0.74 12.42 -23.21
C LYS A 54 0.86 13.14 -21.87
N ILE A 55 2.08 13.41 -21.44
CA ILE A 55 2.37 14.16 -20.21
C ILE A 55 2.38 15.66 -20.53
N ILE A 56 1.67 16.44 -19.72
CA ILE A 56 1.73 17.90 -19.70
C ILE A 56 2.31 18.31 -18.37
N THR A 57 3.46 18.99 -18.38
CA THR A 57 4.18 19.30 -17.15
C THR A 57 4.96 20.62 -17.28
N SER A 58 5.59 21.06 -16.19
CA SER A 58 6.45 22.25 -16.18
C SER A 58 7.90 21.92 -16.56
N GLU A 59 8.72 22.94 -16.78
CA GLU A 59 10.16 22.79 -17.04
C GLU A 59 10.89 22.11 -15.87
N LEU A 60 10.37 22.19 -14.63
CA LEU A 60 10.95 21.51 -13.45
C LEU A 60 10.95 19.99 -13.57
N GLU A 61 9.94 19.43 -14.23
CA GLU A 61 9.76 17.97 -14.36
C GLU A 61 10.16 17.44 -15.73
N GLU A 62 10.71 18.30 -16.62
CA GLU A 62 10.96 17.95 -18.02
C GLU A 62 11.85 16.70 -18.16
N GLU A 63 12.97 16.63 -17.46
CA GLU A 63 13.90 15.51 -17.53
C GLU A 63 13.24 14.20 -17.05
N SER A 64 12.53 14.27 -15.91
CA SER A 64 11.81 13.12 -15.36
C SER A 64 10.70 12.65 -16.32
N ALA A 65 9.96 13.59 -16.95
CA ALA A 65 8.92 13.26 -17.91
C ALA A 65 9.51 12.62 -19.17
N ARG A 66 10.57 13.18 -19.74
CA ARG A 66 11.24 12.63 -20.95
C ARG A 66 11.84 11.25 -20.71
N SER A 67 12.30 10.95 -19.49
CA SER A 67 12.85 9.64 -19.15
C SER A 67 11.81 8.50 -19.25
N THR A 68 10.51 8.81 -19.22
CA THR A 68 9.43 7.82 -19.43
C THR A 68 9.34 7.33 -20.88
N GLY A 69 9.91 8.06 -21.84
CA GLY A 69 9.77 7.78 -23.29
C GLY A 69 8.40 8.13 -23.88
N LEU A 70 7.51 8.75 -23.10
CA LEU A 70 6.19 9.19 -23.55
C LEU A 70 6.26 10.56 -24.27
N GLU A 71 5.16 10.94 -24.94
CA GLU A 71 5.01 12.29 -25.45
C GLU A 71 4.93 13.29 -24.30
N VAL A 72 5.74 14.37 -24.35
CA VAL A 72 5.83 15.38 -23.29
C VAL A 72 5.59 16.76 -23.87
N ILE A 73 4.66 17.50 -23.29
CA ILE A 73 4.42 18.92 -23.58
C ILE A 73 4.80 19.75 -22.36
N ILE A 74 5.67 20.74 -22.56
CA ILE A 74 6.11 21.63 -21.48
C ILE A 74 5.24 22.87 -21.47
N ALA A 75 4.57 23.08 -20.32
CA ALA A 75 3.76 24.26 -20.05
C ALA A 75 4.58 25.35 -19.35
N ARG A 76 4.58 26.56 -19.90
CA ARG A 76 5.30 27.71 -19.35
C ARG A 76 4.38 28.60 -18.51
N GLY A 77 3.99 28.07 -17.36
CA GLY A 77 3.08 28.73 -16.42
C GLY A 77 1.62 28.30 -16.59
N ARG A 78 0.77 28.85 -15.71
CA ARG A 78 -0.61 28.40 -15.55
C ARG A 78 -1.47 28.62 -16.80
N ASP A 79 -1.40 29.80 -17.39
CA ASP A 79 -2.24 30.14 -18.56
C ASP A 79 -1.88 29.25 -19.76
N ASP A 80 -0.61 28.92 -19.91
CA ASP A 80 -0.14 28.03 -20.96
C ASP A 80 -0.60 26.59 -20.72
N PHE A 81 -0.52 26.12 -19.46
CA PHE A 81 -1.06 24.81 -19.06
C PHE A 81 -2.56 24.70 -19.38
N ASP A 82 -3.34 25.69 -18.96
CA ASP A 82 -4.79 25.71 -19.19
C ASP A 82 -5.11 25.72 -20.70
N ARG A 83 -4.34 26.48 -21.49
CA ARG A 83 -4.45 26.50 -22.96
C ARG A 83 -4.14 25.13 -23.58
N ILE A 84 -3.06 24.47 -23.13
CA ILE A 84 -2.67 23.14 -23.62
C ILE A 84 -3.76 22.12 -23.30
N ILE A 85 -4.30 22.07 -22.07
CA ILE A 85 -5.40 21.19 -21.69
C ILE A 85 -6.61 21.42 -22.62
N LYS A 86 -7.01 22.68 -22.79
CA LYS A 86 -8.15 23.05 -23.66
C LYS A 86 -7.96 22.57 -25.08
N THR A 87 -6.79 22.84 -25.68
CA THR A 87 -6.50 22.47 -27.07
C THR A 87 -6.41 20.94 -27.23
N SER A 88 -5.79 20.24 -26.26
CA SER A 88 -5.65 18.78 -26.31
C SER A 88 -6.99 18.04 -26.23
N LEU A 89 -8.01 18.66 -25.64
CA LEU A 89 -9.33 18.07 -25.46
C LEU A 89 -10.39 18.71 -26.39
N GLU A 90 -10.00 19.52 -27.37
CA GLU A 90 -10.93 20.26 -28.24
C GLU A 90 -11.95 19.35 -28.94
N ASN A 91 -11.48 18.24 -29.48
CA ASN A 91 -12.31 17.28 -30.22
C ASN A 91 -12.92 16.17 -29.37
N VAL A 92 -12.85 16.26 -28.04
CA VAL A 92 -13.40 15.27 -27.09
C VAL A 92 -14.69 15.83 -26.48
N ASN A 93 -15.78 15.10 -26.49
CA ASN A 93 -17.03 15.53 -25.87
C ASN A 93 -17.11 15.16 -24.38
N SER A 94 -16.73 13.92 -24.06
CA SER A 94 -16.76 13.38 -22.68
C SER A 94 -15.35 13.02 -22.24
N VAL A 95 -14.96 13.41 -21.03
CA VAL A 95 -13.62 13.18 -20.44
C VAL A 95 -13.74 12.41 -19.16
N GLY A 96 -13.05 11.28 -19.08
CA GLY A 96 -12.93 10.49 -17.84
C GLY A 96 -12.04 11.23 -16.83
N ILE A 97 -12.48 11.30 -15.59
CA ILE A 97 -11.73 11.96 -14.49
C ILE A 97 -11.74 11.04 -13.28
N ASN A 98 -10.60 10.94 -12.59
CA ASN A 98 -10.50 10.24 -11.31
C ASN A 98 -11.06 11.11 -10.17
N TYR A 99 -12.35 10.97 -9.87
CA TYR A 99 -13.01 11.76 -8.81
C TYR A 99 -12.46 11.43 -7.41
N SER A 100 -11.92 10.24 -7.20
CA SER A 100 -11.35 9.85 -5.91
C SER A 100 -10.05 10.59 -5.57
N ALA A 101 -9.30 11.07 -6.58
CA ALA A 101 -8.04 11.79 -6.39
C ALA A 101 -8.20 13.30 -6.62
N LEU A 102 -9.26 13.74 -7.28
CA LEU A 102 -9.45 15.13 -7.67
C LEU A 102 -10.05 15.96 -6.52
N SER A 103 -9.34 17.00 -6.08
CA SER A 103 -9.92 17.93 -5.11
C SER A 103 -11.06 18.76 -5.72
N LEU A 104 -12.00 19.19 -4.89
CA LEU A 104 -13.10 20.06 -5.34
C LEU A 104 -12.59 21.38 -5.98
N SER A 105 -11.47 21.90 -5.50
CA SER A 105 -10.85 23.10 -6.10
C SER A 105 -10.33 22.85 -7.50
N MET A 106 -9.66 21.71 -7.72
CA MET A 106 -9.18 21.31 -9.04
C MET A 106 -10.35 21.06 -10.00
N TYR A 107 -11.39 20.39 -9.55
CA TYR A 107 -12.62 20.17 -10.33
C TYR A 107 -13.27 21.49 -10.76
N LYS A 108 -13.47 22.44 -9.83
CA LYS A 108 -14.03 23.76 -10.15
C LYS A 108 -13.16 24.56 -11.13
N ASN A 109 -11.85 24.36 -11.07
CA ASN A 109 -10.92 25.01 -11.99
C ASN A 109 -11.00 24.38 -13.38
N LEU A 110 -11.08 23.05 -13.45
CA LEU A 110 -11.25 22.32 -14.72
C LEU A 110 -12.54 22.73 -15.44
N LEU A 111 -13.65 22.93 -14.70
CA LEU A 111 -14.91 23.47 -15.26
C LEU A 111 -14.76 24.85 -15.90
N LYS A 112 -13.79 25.67 -15.47
CA LYS A 112 -13.51 26.97 -16.10
C LYS A 112 -12.67 26.83 -17.37
N ILE A 113 -11.75 25.86 -17.40
CA ILE A 113 -10.83 25.63 -18.53
C ILE A 113 -11.59 25.02 -19.71
N ILE A 114 -12.44 24.01 -19.44
CA ILE A 114 -13.19 23.24 -20.43
C ILE A 114 -14.66 23.11 -20.03
N PRO A 115 -15.43 24.23 -20.03
CA PRO A 115 -16.80 24.27 -19.51
C PRO A 115 -17.81 23.44 -20.33
N ASP A 116 -17.51 23.17 -21.59
CA ASP A 116 -18.41 22.50 -22.53
C ASP A 116 -18.23 20.98 -22.56
N LYS A 117 -17.37 20.43 -21.68
CA LYS A 117 -17.09 18.99 -21.63
C LYS A 117 -17.93 18.30 -20.56
N GLU A 118 -18.39 17.09 -20.87
CA GLU A 118 -18.99 16.20 -19.90
C GLU A 118 -17.88 15.46 -19.13
N PHE A 119 -17.94 15.47 -17.79
CA PHE A 119 -17.01 14.74 -16.94
C PHE A 119 -17.64 13.45 -16.41
N ILE A 120 -16.94 12.33 -16.67
CA ILE A 120 -17.38 10.99 -16.26
C ILE A 120 -16.41 10.45 -15.21
N ASP A 121 -16.93 9.95 -14.11
CA ASP A 121 -16.11 9.35 -13.05
C ASP A 121 -15.54 8.00 -13.49
N VAL A 122 -14.22 7.90 -13.56
CA VAL A 122 -13.48 6.68 -13.88
C VAL A 122 -12.73 6.08 -12.68
N SER A 123 -13.01 6.56 -11.47
CA SER A 123 -12.33 6.08 -10.25
C SER A 123 -12.42 4.57 -10.10
N ASN A 124 -13.60 3.99 -10.33
CA ASN A 124 -13.78 2.53 -10.26
C ASN A 124 -13.03 1.78 -11.37
N SER A 125 -13.00 2.33 -12.59
CA SER A 125 -12.27 1.74 -13.72
C SER A 125 -10.77 1.66 -13.45
N ILE A 126 -10.21 2.73 -12.84
CA ILE A 126 -8.82 2.78 -12.40
C ILE A 126 -8.57 1.73 -11.31
N LEU A 127 -9.43 1.65 -10.30
CA LEU A 127 -9.31 0.64 -9.23
C LEU A 127 -9.32 -0.78 -9.79
N GLU A 128 -10.26 -1.09 -10.69
CA GLU A 128 -10.36 -2.43 -11.29
C GLU A 128 -9.10 -2.78 -12.08
N SER A 129 -8.53 -1.81 -12.83
CA SER A 129 -7.31 -2.04 -13.61
C SER A 129 -6.07 -2.32 -12.74
N ARG A 130 -6.03 -1.80 -11.49
CA ARG A 130 -4.90 -1.96 -10.55
C ARG A 130 -4.96 -3.24 -9.72
N LYS A 131 -6.13 -3.89 -9.59
CA LYS A 131 -6.30 -5.08 -8.73
C LYS A 131 -5.41 -6.23 -9.15
N LYS A 132 -5.36 -6.57 -10.46
CA LYS A 132 -4.54 -7.65 -11.01
C LYS A 132 -3.20 -7.11 -11.49
N LYS A 133 -2.14 -7.51 -10.83
CA LYS A 133 -0.78 -7.03 -11.11
C LYS A 133 -0.19 -7.70 -12.36
N ASP A 134 0.49 -6.92 -13.20
CA ASP A 134 1.31 -7.47 -14.29
C ASP A 134 2.66 -7.99 -13.78
N ASP A 135 3.52 -8.53 -14.65
CA ASP A 135 4.80 -9.11 -14.23
C ASP A 135 5.79 -8.04 -13.73
N GLY A 136 5.74 -6.83 -14.30
CA GLY A 136 6.56 -5.71 -13.88
C GLY A 136 6.16 -5.21 -12.49
N GLU A 137 4.87 -5.12 -12.20
CA GLU A 137 4.32 -4.76 -10.90
C GLU A 137 4.66 -5.81 -9.84
N LEU A 138 4.44 -7.10 -10.15
CA LEU A 138 4.81 -8.20 -9.25
C LEU A 138 6.30 -8.24 -8.94
N TYR A 139 7.17 -7.91 -9.92
CA TYR A 139 8.60 -7.80 -9.69
C TYR A 139 8.91 -6.70 -8.67
N LYS A 140 8.31 -5.50 -8.84
CA LYS A 140 8.54 -4.36 -7.94
C LYS A 140 8.04 -4.64 -6.52
N LEU A 141 6.85 -5.24 -6.38
CA LEU A 141 6.29 -5.67 -5.10
C LEU A 141 7.19 -6.70 -4.40
N LYS A 142 7.71 -7.69 -5.14
CA LYS A 142 8.66 -8.66 -4.59
C LYS A 142 9.99 -8.02 -4.15
N GLN A 143 10.48 -7.00 -4.86
CA GLN A 143 11.67 -6.26 -4.42
C GLN A 143 11.40 -5.45 -3.15
N ALA A 144 10.25 -4.76 -3.06
CA ALA A 144 9.84 -4.06 -1.84
C ALA A 144 9.71 -5.02 -0.64
N ALA A 145 9.03 -6.16 -0.83
CA ALA A 145 8.89 -7.20 0.18
C ALA A 145 10.23 -7.82 0.60
N LYS A 146 11.15 -8.02 -0.34
CA LYS A 146 12.51 -8.50 -0.08
C LYS A 146 13.27 -7.53 0.82
N ILE A 147 13.29 -6.23 0.46
CA ILE A 147 13.94 -5.19 1.27
C ILE A 147 13.40 -5.20 2.70
N GLY A 148 12.07 -5.12 2.87
CA GLY A 148 11.44 -5.15 4.19
C GLY A 148 11.78 -6.41 4.99
N SER A 149 11.85 -7.56 4.32
CA SER A 149 12.18 -8.84 4.96
C SER A 149 13.63 -8.91 5.44
N GLU A 150 14.58 -8.48 4.60
CA GLU A 150 16.02 -8.59 4.88
C GLU A 150 16.44 -7.66 6.03
N ILE A 151 15.87 -6.46 6.13
CA ILE A 151 16.27 -5.52 7.20
C ILE A 151 15.85 -5.99 8.60
N TYR A 152 14.83 -6.85 8.73
CA TYR A 152 14.34 -7.29 10.03
C TYR A 152 15.41 -8.02 10.84
N GLU A 153 16.15 -8.94 10.20
CA GLU A 153 17.19 -9.72 10.87
C GLU A 153 18.34 -8.83 11.37
N GLU A 154 18.69 -7.79 10.62
CA GLU A 154 19.73 -6.84 11.01
C GLU A 154 19.27 -5.92 12.14
N VAL A 155 18.05 -5.40 12.03
CA VAL A 155 17.50 -4.47 13.02
C VAL A 155 17.26 -5.15 14.36
N ILE A 156 16.73 -6.40 14.38
CA ILE A 156 16.40 -7.12 15.61
C ILE A 156 17.63 -7.36 16.48
N GLN A 157 18.80 -7.59 15.87
CA GLN A 157 20.08 -7.79 16.57
C GLN A 157 20.61 -6.51 17.24
N SER A 158 20.13 -5.36 16.84
CA SER A 158 20.54 -4.06 17.38
C SER A 158 19.70 -3.59 18.57
N ILE A 159 18.62 -4.30 18.89
CA ILE A 159 17.69 -3.94 19.95
C ILE A 159 18.36 -4.14 21.32
N LYS A 160 18.26 -3.13 22.19
CA LYS A 160 18.83 -3.13 23.53
C LYS A 160 17.89 -2.48 24.54
N GLU A 161 18.07 -2.84 25.80
CA GLU A 161 17.31 -2.23 26.91
C GLU A 161 17.50 -0.72 26.95
N GLY A 162 16.39 0.02 27.15
CA GLY A 162 16.37 1.48 27.19
C GLY A 162 16.32 2.16 25.83
N MET A 163 16.40 1.43 24.70
CA MET A 163 16.13 1.98 23.36
C MET A 163 14.70 2.52 23.31
N THR A 164 14.49 3.66 22.66
CA THR A 164 13.15 4.24 22.46
C THR A 164 12.47 3.68 21.21
N GLU A 165 11.13 3.79 21.15
CA GLU A 165 10.35 3.41 19.96
C GLU A 165 10.77 4.25 18.74
N TYR A 166 11.06 5.57 18.95
CA TYR A 166 11.61 6.44 17.89
C TYR A 166 12.96 5.97 17.33
N GLU A 167 13.89 5.55 18.22
CA GLU A 167 15.21 5.08 17.78
C GLU A 167 15.08 3.82 16.92
N LEU A 168 14.21 2.88 17.31
CA LEU A 168 13.99 1.66 16.53
C LEU A 168 13.31 1.98 15.19
N ALA A 169 12.26 2.79 15.17
CA ALA A 169 11.58 3.19 13.94
C ALA A 169 12.52 3.90 12.97
N SER A 170 13.33 4.85 13.47
CA SER A 170 14.31 5.58 12.66
C SER A 170 15.37 4.64 12.07
N LYS A 171 15.82 3.65 12.85
CA LYS A 171 16.77 2.65 12.37
C LYS A 171 16.16 1.79 11.25
N MET A 172 14.92 1.35 11.39
CA MET A 172 14.22 0.57 10.35
C MET A 172 14.12 1.35 9.04
N VAL A 173 13.74 2.64 9.10
CA VAL A 173 13.68 3.50 7.91
C VAL A 173 15.06 3.66 7.27
N TYR A 174 16.09 3.90 8.08
CA TYR A 174 17.47 4.03 7.60
C TYR A 174 17.93 2.76 6.87
N GLU A 175 17.71 1.57 7.45
CA GLU A 175 18.13 0.31 6.85
C GLU A 175 17.35 -0.02 5.56
N MET A 176 16.04 0.28 5.52
CA MET A 176 15.27 0.15 4.26
C MET A 176 15.86 1.02 3.14
N MET A 177 16.22 2.27 3.43
CA MET A 177 16.82 3.17 2.43
C MET A 177 18.21 2.70 2.01
N ASN A 178 19.04 2.20 2.93
CA ASN A 178 20.35 1.60 2.60
C ASN A 178 20.21 0.35 1.73
N ALA A 179 19.14 -0.42 1.90
CA ALA A 179 18.85 -1.59 1.09
C ALA A 179 18.23 -1.25 -0.29
N GLY A 180 18.05 0.03 -0.61
CA GLY A 180 17.61 0.53 -1.92
C GLY A 180 16.12 0.88 -2.03
N ALA A 181 15.39 0.99 -0.91
CA ALA A 181 14.07 1.57 -0.92
C ALA A 181 14.12 3.09 -1.17
N SER A 182 13.09 3.64 -1.82
CA SER A 182 12.93 5.09 -1.97
C SER A 182 12.50 5.77 -0.66
N GLY A 183 12.02 5.00 0.30
CA GLY A 183 11.53 5.42 1.61
C GLY A 183 10.67 4.32 2.22
N PRO A 184 10.04 4.57 3.37
CA PRO A 184 9.02 3.69 3.92
C PRO A 184 7.73 3.80 3.10
N SER A 185 6.96 2.70 2.99
CA SER A 185 5.65 2.67 2.33
C SER A 185 4.58 3.42 3.13
N PHE A 186 4.76 3.47 4.46
CA PHE A 186 3.94 4.24 5.41
C PHE A 186 4.77 4.60 6.64
N SER A 187 4.17 5.38 7.57
CA SER A 187 4.83 5.73 8.84
C SER A 187 5.07 4.48 9.67
N THR A 188 6.33 4.08 9.83
CA THR A 188 6.74 2.88 10.58
C THR A 188 6.16 2.89 12.00
N ILE A 189 5.46 1.83 12.37
CA ILE A 189 4.89 1.61 13.70
C ILE A 189 5.87 0.79 14.52
N VAL A 190 6.23 1.30 15.70
CA VAL A 190 6.97 0.55 16.71
C VAL A 190 6.26 0.72 18.04
N GLY A 191 5.80 -0.37 18.63
CA GLY A 191 5.12 -0.37 19.92
C GLY A 191 5.76 -1.34 20.91
N PHE A 192 6.22 -0.82 22.06
CA PHE A 192 6.79 -1.63 23.13
C PHE A 192 5.76 -1.92 24.22
N GLY A 193 5.69 -3.17 24.72
CA GLY A 193 4.79 -3.59 25.78
C GLY A 193 3.35 -3.12 25.57
N PRO A 194 2.75 -2.31 26.47
CA PRO A 194 1.38 -1.82 26.33
C PRO A 194 1.09 -1.00 25.06
N SER A 195 2.10 -0.33 24.46
CA SER A 195 1.94 0.43 23.21
C SER A 195 1.60 -0.50 22.05
N SER A 196 2.09 -1.73 22.04
CA SER A 196 1.77 -2.73 21.01
C SER A 196 0.29 -3.13 20.95
N ALA A 197 -0.50 -2.77 21.97
CA ALA A 197 -1.94 -3.01 21.98
C ALA A 197 -2.75 -1.99 21.17
N ILE A 198 -2.11 -1.02 20.55
CA ILE A 198 -2.73 0.02 19.70
C ILE A 198 -2.36 -0.28 18.26
N PRO A 199 -3.29 -0.75 17.41
CA PRO A 199 -2.93 -1.16 16.04
C PRO A 199 -2.25 -0.08 15.20
N HIS A 200 -2.79 1.14 15.17
CA HIS A 200 -2.23 2.30 14.45
C HIS A 200 -1.48 3.22 15.42
N TYR A 201 -0.47 2.66 16.11
CA TYR A 201 0.33 3.41 17.07
C TYR A 201 1.39 4.27 16.37
N SER A 202 1.64 5.45 16.90
CA SER A 202 2.79 6.27 16.50
C SER A 202 3.91 6.09 17.52
N PRO A 203 5.15 5.78 17.10
CA PRO A 203 6.28 5.66 18.01
C PRO A 203 6.44 6.85 18.94
N SER A 204 6.99 6.63 20.12
CA SER A 204 7.21 7.64 21.16
C SER A 204 8.62 7.53 21.79
N ASP A 205 8.87 8.32 22.83
CA ASP A 205 10.07 8.24 23.65
C ASP A 205 10.02 7.10 24.71
N ARG A 206 8.98 6.24 24.65
CA ARG A 206 8.87 5.06 25.52
C ARG A 206 10.11 4.18 25.35
N LYS A 207 10.74 3.85 26.48
CA LYS A 207 11.94 3.01 26.53
C LYS A 207 11.57 1.54 26.70
N LEU A 208 12.27 0.70 25.95
CA LEU A 208 12.17 -0.74 25.98
C LEU A 208 12.62 -1.31 27.32
N LYS A 209 11.86 -2.24 27.87
CA LYS A 209 12.13 -2.96 29.14
C LYS A 209 12.02 -4.46 28.94
N LYS A 210 12.73 -5.22 29.78
CA LYS A 210 12.59 -6.69 29.80
C LYS A 210 11.14 -7.10 30.04
N GLY A 211 10.66 -8.07 29.25
CA GLY A 211 9.29 -8.55 29.25
C GLY A 211 8.35 -7.77 28.33
N ASP A 212 8.78 -6.65 27.73
CA ASP A 212 7.95 -5.94 26.74
C ASP A 212 7.83 -6.74 25.44
N PHE A 213 6.64 -6.77 24.86
CA PHE A 213 6.50 -7.04 23.44
C PHE A 213 7.25 -5.96 22.63
N VAL A 214 7.82 -6.37 21.51
CA VAL A 214 8.39 -5.49 20.48
C VAL A 214 7.60 -5.76 19.21
N LEU A 215 6.58 -4.97 18.97
CA LEU A 215 5.80 -5.02 17.74
C LEU A 215 6.37 -3.97 16.78
N THR A 216 6.73 -4.41 15.59
CA THR A 216 7.18 -3.55 14.48
C THR A 216 6.30 -3.82 13.28
N ASP A 217 5.74 -2.73 12.70
CA ASP A 217 4.93 -2.78 11.50
C ASP A 217 5.46 -1.71 10.54
N TYR A 218 5.93 -2.14 9.39
CA TYR A 218 6.74 -1.36 8.47
C TYR A 218 6.72 -1.96 7.07
N GLY A 219 7.03 -1.13 6.09
CA GLY A 219 7.16 -1.57 4.71
C GLY A 219 8.10 -0.68 3.92
N ALA A 220 8.71 -1.23 2.88
CA ALA A 220 9.59 -0.53 1.97
C ALA A 220 8.82 -0.05 0.74
N LEU A 221 9.16 1.14 0.24
CA LEU A 221 8.71 1.66 -1.04
C LEU A 221 9.81 1.43 -2.09
N TYR A 222 9.53 0.59 -3.09
CA TYR A 222 10.46 0.32 -4.18
C TYR A 222 9.84 0.67 -5.53
N LYS A 223 10.42 1.69 -6.21
CA LYS A 223 9.92 2.17 -7.52
C LYS A 223 8.40 2.40 -7.53
N GLY A 224 7.89 3.04 -6.49
CA GLY A 224 6.49 3.38 -6.32
C GLY A 224 5.59 2.27 -5.75
N TYR A 225 6.09 1.04 -5.57
CA TYR A 225 5.32 -0.09 -5.02
C TYR A 225 5.66 -0.36 -3.57
N CYS A 226 4.63 -0.66 -2.78
CA CYS A 226 4.71 -0.85 -1.34
C CYS A 226 4.91 -2.32 -0.95
N SER A 227 5.59 -2.57 0.18
CA SER A 227 5.46 -3.80 0.96
C SER A 227 4.89 -3.48 2.34
N ASP A 228 4.43 -4.52 3.04
CA ASP A 228 3.85 -4.42 4.37
C ASP A 228 4.20 -5.64 5.21
N ILE A 229 4.78 -5.41 6.40
CA ILE A 229 5.29 -6.49 7.23
C ILE A 229 5.12 -6.13 8.70
N THR A 230 4.38 -6.94 9.45
CA THR A 230 4.38 -6.87 10.91
C THR A 230 5.09 -8.08 11.51
N ARG A 231 5.96 -7.81 12.48
CA ARG A 231 6.58 -8.83 13.34
C ARG A 231 6.45 -8.43 14.80
N THR A 232 6.25 -9.43 15.62
CA THR A 232 6.21 -9.27 17.10
C THR A 232 7.25 -10.18 17.74
N ALA A 233 8.07 -9.61 18.61
CA ALA A 233 9.06 -10.30 19.44
C ALA A 233 8.84 -9.95 20.91
N VAL A 234 9.61 -10.55 21.82
CA VAL A 234 9.67 -10.17 23.23
C VAL A 234 11.10 -9.84 23.62
N PHE A 235 11.31 -8.72 24.29
CA PHE A 235 12.62 -8.37 24.84
C PHE A 235 12.84 -9.06 26.20
N GLY A 236 13.84 -9.92 26.26
CA GLY A 236 14.06 -10.84 27.37
C GLY A 236 13.26 -12.13 27.18
N ARG A 237 12.86 -12.77 28.29
CA ARG A 237 12.10 -14.03 28.28
C ARG A 237 10.60 -13.77 28.20
N ALA A 238 9.95 -14.40 27.24
CA ALA A 238 8.49 -14.34 27.10
C ALA A 238 7.78 -15.14 28.21
N ASP A 239 6.73 -14.56 28.77
CA ASP A 239 5.83 -15.27 29.68
C ASP A 239 4.87 -16.23 28.95
N ASP A 240 4.14 -17.06 29.69
CA ASP A 240 3.24 -18.07 29.11
C ASP A 240 2.07 -17.43 28.35
N ARG A 241 1.60 -16.27 28.82
CA ARG A 241 0.52 -15.51 28.15
C ARG A 241 0.98 -14.90 26.82
N GLN A 242 2.20 -14.37 26.77
CA GLN A 242 2.80 -13.85 25.54
C GLN A 242 2.96 -14.97 24.50
N LYS A 243 3.46 -16.13 24.92
CA LYS A 243 3.60 -17.31 24.06
C LYS A 243 2.26 -17.80 23.55
N GLU A 244 1.24 -17.83 24.41
CA GLU A 244 -0.12 -18.21 24.02
C GLU A 244 -0.71 -17.24 22.99
N MET A 245 -0.62 -15.93 23.22
CA MET A 245 -1.10 -14.91 22.27
C MET A 245 -0.43 -15.07 20.90
N TYR A 246 0.90 -15.19 20.89
CA TYR A 246 1.65 -15.35 19.64
C TYR A 246 1.23 -16.62 18.90
N ARG A 247 1.13 -17.76 19.58
CA ARG A 247 0.71 -19.04 19.00
C ARG A 247 -0.67 -18.94 18.35
N ILE A 248 -1.63 -18.28 19.02
CA ILE A 248 -3.00 -18.12 18.49
C ILE A 248 -3.00 -17.25 17.22
N VAL A 249 -2.28 -16.12 17.23
CA VAL A 249 -2.18 -15.23 16.07
C VAL A 249 -1.49 -15.94 14.90
N LYS A 250 -0.40 -16.65 15.15
CA LYS A 250 0.28 -17.46 14.14
C LYS A 250 -0.65 -18.52 13.53
N GLU A 251 -1.38 -19.25 14.37
CA GLU A 251 -2.35 -20.25 13.93
C GLU A 251 -3.45 -19.60 13.04
N ALA A 252 -3.94 -18.43 13.45
CA ALA A 252 -4.94 -17.69 12.68
C ALA A 252 -4.40 -17.27 11.30
N GLN A 253 -3.18 -16.75 11.24
CA GLN A 253 -2.51 -16.36 10.00
C GLN A 253 -2.30 -17.55 9.07
N GLU A 254 -1.68 -18.62 9.56
CA GLU A 254 -1.38 -19.81 8.76
C GLU A 254 -2.64 -20.47 8.20
N LYS A 255 -3.72 -20.55 9.00
CA LYS A 255 -4.99 -21.13 8.56
C LYS A 255 -5.66 -20.25 7.49
N SER A 256 -5.64 -18.92 7.67
CA SER A 256 -6.20 -17.98 6.71
C SER A 256 -5.44 -18.03 5.39
N MET A 257 -4.10 -17.97 5.41
CA MET A 257 -3.28 -18.06 4.20
C MET A 257 -3.57 -19.34 3.41
N LYS A 258 -3.73 -20.49 4.07
CA LYS A 258 -4.06 -21.78 3.40
C LYS A 258 -5.38 -21.77 2.65
N THR A 259 -6.28 -20.83 2.93
CA THR A 259 -7.55 -20.70 2.19
C THR A 259 -7.45 -19.80 0.96
N ILE A 260 -6.36 -19.02 0.84
CA ILE A 260 -6.18 -18.07 -0.26
C ILE A 260 -5.87 -18.80 -1.56
N ARG A 261 -6.72 -18.59 -2.56
CA ARG A 261 -6.55 -18.97 -3.96
C ARG A 261 -7.54 -18.21 -4.82
N GLU A 262 -7.42 -18.33 -6.12
CA GLU A 262 -8.42 -17.79 -7.05
C GLU A 262 -9.81 -18.34 -6.73
N ASP A 263 -10.84 -17.52 -6.97
CA ASP A 263 -12.26 -17.80 -6.74
C ASP A 263 -12.71 -17.99 -5.29
N VAL A 264 -11.83 -17.72 -4.31
CA VAL A 264 -12.21 -17.64 -2.89
C VAL A 264 -12.70 -16.23 -2.56
N ASN A 265 -13.73 -16.13 -1.72
CA ASN A 265 -14.20 -14.84 -1.23
C ASN A 265 -13.30 -14.32 -0.11
N GLY A 266 -12.86 -13.06 -0.18
CA GLY A 266 -12.00 -12.45 0.83
C GLY A 266 -12.61 -12.42 2.24
N LYS A 267 -13.94 -12.34 2.34
CA LYS A 267 -14.68 -12.47 3.60
C LYS A 267 -14.48 -13.83 4.25
N ASP A 268 -14.47 -14.92 3.46
CA ASP A 268 -14.29 -16.27 4.00
C ASP A 268 -12.88 -16.45 4.56
N VAL A 269 -11.88 -15.77 3.98
CA VAL A 269 -10.50 -15.76 4.50
C VAL A 269 -10.44 -15.02 5.84
N ASP A 270 -11.07 -13.84 5.97
CA ASP A 270 -11.19 -13.11 7.25
C ASP A 270 -11.90 -13.93 8.33
N ASP A 271 -13.00 -14.61 7.97
CA ASP A 271 -13.77 -15.45 8.89
C ASP A 271 -12.93 -16.61 9.50
N VAL A 272 -11.97 -17.16 8.75
CA VAL A 272 -11.07 -18.19 9.27
C VAL A 272 -10.24 -17.66 10.43
N ALA A 273 -9.59 -16.50 10.28
CA ALA A 273 -8.80 -15.89 11.35
C ALA A 273 -9.64 -15.56 12.56
N ARG A 274 -10.82 -14.95 12.35
CA ARG A 274 -11.75 -14.61 13.43
C ARG A 274 -12.20 -15.83 14.23
N LYS A 275 -12.57 -16.90 13.55
CA LYS A 275 -12.98 -18.15 14.21
C LYS A 275 -11.87 -18.73 15.09
N VAL A 276 -10.62 -18.69 14.67
CA VAL A 276 -9.47 -19.13 15.48
C VAL A 276 -9.37 -18.28 16.74
N ILE A 277 -9.31 -16.96 16.61
CA ILE A 277 -9.12 -16.05 17.75
C ILE A 277 -10.34 -16.06 18.67
N ASP A 278 -11.56 -16.00 18.12
CA ASP A 278 -12.80 -15.93 18.90
C ASP A 278 -13.16 -17.24 19.60
N SER A 279 -12.53 -18.36 19.23
CA SER A 279 -12.64 -19.63 19.97
C SER A 279 -11.83 -19.68 21.27
N THR A 280 -11.03 -18.64 21.54
CA THR A 280 -10.15 -18.53 22.71
C THR A 280 -10.65 -17.48 23.71
N GLN A 281 -9.90 -17.32 24.81
CA GLN A 281 -10.15 -16.25 25.79
C GLN A 281 -9.98 -14.82 25.22
N TYR A 282 -9.41 -14.68 24.00
CA TYR A 282 -9.21 -13.41 23.30
C TYR A 282 -10.34 -13.05 22.34
N LYS A 283 -11.52 -13.67 22.49
CA LYS A 283 -12.71 -13.34 21.70
C LYS A 283 -12.95 -11.83 21.65
N GLY A 284 -13.14 -11.30 20.45
CA GLY A 284 -13.37 -9.87 20.19
C GLY A 284 -12.12 -8.99 20.33
N ARG A 285 -10.92 -9.59 20.44
CA ARG A 285 -9.65 -8.85 20.50
C ARG A 285 -8.96 -8.69 19.14
N PHE A 286 -9.49 -9.29 18.09
CA PHE A 286 -9.15 -9.02 16.70
C PHE A 286 -10.12 -7.97 16.14
N ILE A 287 -9.69 -6.71 16.11
CA ILE A 287 -10.57 -5.52 15.97
C ILE A 287 -10.50 -4.83 14.62
N HIS A 288 -9.69 -5.32 13.68
CA HIS A 288 -9.59 -4.81 12.31
C HIS A 288 -9.86 -5.90 11.27
N SER A 289 -9.76 -5.59 9.99
CA SER A 289 -9.83 -6.54 8.88
C SER A 289 -8.63 -7.47 8.87
N LEU A 290 -8.76 -8.65 8.28
CA LEU A 290 -7.64 -9.57 8.16
C LEU A 290 -6.53 -9.05 7.26
N GLY A 291 -6.86 -8.18 6.30
CA GLY A 291 -5.87 -7.60 5.40
C GLY A 291 -6.50 -6.74 4.31
N HIS A 292 -5.65 -6.20 3.48
CA HIS A 292 -5.99 -5.31 2.38
C HIS A 292 -5.16 -5.63 1.14
N GLY A 293 -5.55 -5.07 0.00
CA GLY A 293 -4.76 -5.10 -1.21
C GLY A 293 -3.49 -4.26 -1.06
N LEU A 294 -2.47 -4.60 -1.83
CA LEU A 294 -1.18 -3.94 -1.81
C LEU A 294 -0.75 -3.61 -3.25
N GLY A 295 -0.14 -2.45 -3.43
CA GLY A 295 0.29 -2.00 -4.76
C GLY A 295 1.06 -0.70 -4.71
N LEU A 296 0.63 0.28 -5.51
CA LEU A 296 1.12 1.66 -5.45
C LEU A 296 0.70 2.38 -4.16
N ASP A 297 -0.44 1.99 -3.62
CA ASP A 297 -0.88 2.40 -2.30
C ASP A 297 -0.68 1.22 -1.34
N VAL A 298 -0.32 1.52 -0.09
CA VAL A 298 -0.24 0.49 0.95
C VAL A 298 -1.62 -0.13 1.19
N HIS A 299 -2.66 0.69 1.29
CA HIS A 299 -4.04 0.22 1.32
C HIS A 299 -4.65 0.31 -0.10
N ASP A 300 -4.47 -0.74 -0.87
CA ASP A 300 -5.05 -0.90 -2.21
C ASP A 300 -6.25 -1.89 -2.16
N HIS A 301 -6.84 -2.20 -3.28
CA HIS A 301 -7.92 -3.19 -3.39
C HIS A 301 -7.41 -4.56 -3.88
N PRO A 302 -8.08 -5.67 -3.48
CA PRO A 302 -9.26 -5.78 -2.61
C PRO A 302 -8.94 -5.82 -1.12
N ALA A 303 -9.96 -5.81 -0.23
CA ALA A 303 -9.78 -6.05 1.20
C ALA A 303 -10.19 -7.49 1.58
N LEU A 304 -9.50 -8.06 2.58
CA LEU A 304 -9.88 -9.29 3.27
C LEU A 304 -10.64 -8.89 4.56
N ALA A 305 -11.96 -8.69 4.46
CA ALA A 305 -12.73 -8.09 5.54
C ALA A 305 -14.13 -8.70 5.67
N LYS A 306 -14.63 -8.81 6.90
CA LYS A 306 -15.92 -9.40 7.25
C LYS A 306 -17.11 -8.84 6.44
N ASN A 307 -17.10 -7.54 6.12
CA ASN A 307 -18.20 -6.86 5.45
C ASN A 307 -17.89 -6.50 4.00
N TYR A 308 -16.88 -7.12 3.40
CA TYR A 308 -16.46 -6.85 2.03
C TYR A 308 -16.56 -8.12 1.20
N ASP A 309 -17.64 -8.22 0.42
CA ASP A 309 -17.90 -9.36 -0.48
C ASP A 309 -17.12 -9.17 -1.78
N PHE A 310 -16.01 -9.87 -1.91
CA PHE A 310 -15.14 -9.77 -3.07
C PHE A 310 -14.45 -11.12 -3.35
N THR A 311 -14.51 -11.56 -4.60
CA THR A 311 -13.85 -12.79 -5.05
C THR A 311 -12.42 -12.54 -5.49
N LEU A 312 -11.47 -13.19 -4.84
CA LEU A 312 -10.05 -13.10 -5.17
C LEU A 312 -9.76 -13.66 -6.57
N LYS A 313 -8.82 -13.05 -7.27
CA LYS A 313 -8.37 -13.50 -8.60
C LYS A 313 -6.86 -13.67 -8.62
N ASP A 314 -6.39 -14.56 -9.52
CA ASP A 314 -4.95 -14.73 -9.75
C ASP A 314 -4.25 -13.38 -9.98
N ARG A 315 -3.05 -13.22 -9.42
CA ARG A 315 -2.19 -12.02 -9.50
C ARG A 315 -2.67 -10.81 -8.66
N MET A 316 -3.69 -10.95 -7.82
CA MET A 316 -3.95 -9.97 -6.77
C MET A 316 -2.92 -10.13 -5.65
N VAL A 317 -2.55 -9.03 -5.00
CA VAL A 317 -1.63 -9.01 -3.87
C VAL A 317 -2.37 -8.48 -2.67
N VAL A 318 -2.33 -9.21 -1.56
CA VAL A 318 -3.03 -8.86 -0.31
C VAL A 318 -2.15 -9.13 0.90
N THR A 319 -2.36 -8.39 1.98
CA THR A 319 -1.78 -8.66 3.30
C THR A 319 -2.60 -9.69 4.06
N VAL A 320 -1.96 -10.41 5.00
CA VAL A 320 -2.63 -11.32 5.94
C VAL A 320 -2.06 -11.07 7.33
N GLU A 321 -2.80 -10.31 8.14
CA GLU A 321 -2.30 -9.64 9.35
C GLU A 321 -3.21 -9.81 10.58
N PRO A 322 -3.61 -11.01 10.98
CA PRO A 322 -4.41 -11.16 12.19
C PRO A 322 -3.65 -10.64 13.41
N GLY A 323 -4.40 -10.10 14.39
CA GLY A 323 -3.81 -9.59 15.62
C GLY A 323 -4.70 -9.79 16.85
N ILE A 324 -4.07 -9.82 18.02
CA ILE A 324 -4.73 -9.82 19.34
C ILE A 324 -4.21 -8.63 20.12
N TYR A 325 -5.11 -7.77 20.57
CA TYR A 325 -4.76 -6.54 21.28
C TYR A 325 -5.44 -6.50 22.65
N VAL A 326 -4.62 -6.53 23.71
CA VAL A 326 -5.08 -6.49 25.11
C VAL A 326 -4.67 -5.16 25.74
N PRO A 327 -5.63 -4.22 25.95
CA PRO A 327 -5.33 -2.90 26.50
C PRO A 327 -4.51 -2.98 27.79
N LYS A 328 -3.50 -2.11 27.92
CA LYS A 328 -2.57 -2.00 29.06
C LYS A 328 -1.62 -3.20 29.24
N TYR A 329 -1.75 -4.26 28.44
CA TYR A 329 -0.86 -5.42 28.49
C TYR A 329 0.06 -5.44 27.25
N GLY A 330 -0.49 -5.55 26.08
CA GLY A 330 0.24 -5.57 24.82
C GLY A 330 -0.56 -6.22 23.70
N GLY A 331 0.01 -6.20 22.50
CA GLY A 331 -0.57 -6.78 21.30
C GLY A 331 0.42 -7.62 20.52
N VAL A 332 -0.12 -8.53 19.76
CA VAL A 332 0.60 -9.36 18.79
C VAL A 332 -0.09 -9.20 17.44
N ARG A 333 0.66 -8.88 16.41
CA ARG A 333 0.30 -8.97 14.98
C ARG A 333 1.42 -9.70 14.26
N ILE A 334 1.05 -10.55 13.32
CA ILE A 334 1.96 -11.23 12.40
C ILE A 334 1.38 -11.05 11.01
N GLU A 335 2.17 -10.48 10.11
CA GLU A 335 1.72 -10.08 8.79
C GLU A 335 2.67 -10.52 7.71
N ASP A 336 2.11 -11.00 6.63
CA ASP A 336 2.84 -11.29 5.41
C ASP A 336 2.04 -10.84 4.17
N ASP A 337 2.78 -10.37 3.15
CA ASP A 337 2.26 -10.10 1.82
C ASP A 337 2.19 -11.38 1.00
N VAL A 338 1.06 -11.61 0.34
CA VAL A 338 0.85 -12.79 -0.50
C VAL A 338 0.28 -12.44 -1.86
N ILE A 339 0.76 -13.11 -2.90
CA ILE A 339 0.17 -13.08 -4.23
C ILE A 339 -0.84 -14.21 -4.32
N VAL A 340 -2.07 -13.89 -4.69
CA VAL A 340 -3.09 -14.89 -5.00
C VAL A 340 -2.69 -15.65 -6.25
N ARG A 341 -2.78 -16.98 -6.22
CA ARG A 341 -2.53 -17.88 -7.34
C ARG A 341 -3.77 -18.75 -7.62
N ARG A 342 -3.81 -19.38 -8.79
CA ARG A 342 -4.94 -20.24 -9.20
C ARG A 342 -5.25 -21.32 -8.16
N ASP A 343 -4.22 -22.04 -7.72
CA ASP A 343 -4.37 -23.20 -6.84
C ASP A 343 -3.83 -22.95 -5.42
N GLY A 344 -3.61 -21.67 -5.02
CA GLY A 344 -3.05 -21.33 -3.72
C GLY A 344 -2.58 -19.90 -3.66
N PHE A 345 -1.46 -19.69 -2.97
CA PHE A 345 -0.84 -18.38 -2.80
C PHE A 345 0.69 -18.49 -2.89
N GLU A 346 1.33 -17.36 -3.15
CA GLU A 346 2.78 -17.19 -3.08
C GLU A 346 3.09 -16.12 -2.05
N LYS A 347 3.72 -16.50 -0.93
CA LYS A 347 4.19 -15.53 0.07
C LYS A 347 5.44 -14.82 -0.45
N ILE A 348 5.44 -13.48 -0.42
CA ILE A 348 6.54 -12.67 -0.95
C ILE A 348 7.37 -11.99 0.13
N THR A 349 6.86 -11.87 1.35
CA THR A 349 7.62 -11.47 2.53
C THR A 349 8.21 -12.68 3.23
N SER A 350 9.27 -12.49 3.99
CA SER A 350 9.92 -13.53 4.78
C SER A 350 10.28 -13.00 6.19
N GLY A 351 10.75 -13.88 7.04
CA GLY A 351 11.18 -13.56 8.40
C GLY A 351 10.84 -14.68 9.38
N PRO A 352 11.21 -14.50 10.64
CA PRO A 352 10.97 -15.50 11.69
C PRO A 352 9.49 -15.85 11.80
N SER A 353 9.20 -17.14 11.79
CA SER A 353 7.84 -17.68 11.97
C SER A 353 7.51 -18.00 13.43
N ASP A 354 8.49 -18.02 14.31
CA ASP A 354 8.36 -18.29 15.74
C ASP A 354 8.64 -17.04 16.56
N LEU A 355 8.09 -17.02 17.80
CA LEU A 355 8.31 -15.91 18.72
C LEU A 355 9.80 -15.79 19.06
N LEU A 356 10.39 -14.66 18.69
CA LEU A 356 11.77 -14.34 19.07
C LEU A 356 11.81 -13.79 20.50
N GLU A 357 12.74 -14.32 21.30
CA GLU A 357 13.16 -13.77 22.58
C GLU A 357 14.50 -13.04 22.38
N ILE A 358 14.47 -11.70 22.41
CA ILE A 358 15.63 -10.83 22.15
C ILE A 358 16.34 -10.57 23.48
N SER A 359 17.67 -10.71 23.53
CA SER A 359 18.49 -10.52 24.76
C SER A 359 19.49 -9.41 24.66
#